data_1b708b648f3fd01c27183929eb38cb24
#
_entry.id   1b708b648f3fd01c27183929eb38cb24
#
_cell.length_a   1.000
_cell.length_b   1.000
_cell.length_c   1.000
_cell.angle_alpha   90.00
_cell.angle_beta   90.00
_cell.angle_gamma   90.00
#
_symmetry.space_group_name_H-M   'P 1'
#
loop_
_entity.id
_entity.type
_entity.pdbx_description
1 polymer ?
#
loop_
_entity_poly.entity_id
_entity_poly.type
_entity_poly.pdbx_seq_one_letter_code
_entity_poly.pdbx_strand_id
1 'polypeptide(L)'
;MKIILFGASGMVGASALREALAAAEVESVLSIGRRSCGIAHAKLRELLLPDLFQFSTVEDQLAGYDACVWAIGISSVGLDEQAYARITEELTLSWAKALLRLNPGFSFCYCSAGGAGGRSMWARVRQRVEQALQSMPFKHCGAVRPAF
;
A
#
# COMPACT_ATOMS: atom_id res chain seq x y z
N MET A 1 8.95 -15.45 0.92
CA MET A 1 8.18 -14.26 1.37
C MET A 1 6.96 -14.10 0.48
N LYS A 2 5.80 -13.90 1.07
CA LYS A 2 4.54 -13.64 0.37
C LYS A 2 4.15 -12.18 0.59
N ILE A 3 3.96 -11.45 -0.50
CA ILE A 3 3.77 -9.99 -0.48
C ILE A 3 2.38 -9.61 -0.99
N ILE A 4 1.75 -8.63 -0.33
CA ILE A 4 0.58 -7.93 -0.85
C ILE A 4 1.06 -6.58 -1.41
N LEU A 5 0.65 -6.24 -2.62
CA LEU A 5 1.03 -5.00 -3.30
C LEU A 5 -0.21 -4.20 -3.68
N PHE A 6 -0.24 -2.94 -3.29
CA PHE A 6 -1.25 -1.98 -3.71
C PHE A 6 -0.63 -0.95 -4.67
N GLY A 7 -1.38 -0.56 -5.68
CA GLY A 7 -0.93 0.47 -6.62
C GLY A 7 -0.09 -0.04 -7.77
N ALA A 8 -0.25 -1.29 -8.17
CA ALA A 8 0.53 -1.93 -9.24
C ALA A 8 0.40 -1.24 -10.60
N SER A 9 -0.67 -0.49 -10.84
CA SER A 9 -0.87 0.24 -12.10
C SER A 9 -0.16 1.59 -12.15
N GLY A 10 0.33 2.09 -11.01
CA GLY A 10 1.09 3.34 -10.95
C GLY A 10 2.58 3.13 -11.23
N MET A 11 3.33 4.22 -11.38
CA MET A 11 4.75 4.17 -11.73
C MET A 11 5.59 3.44 -10.67
N VAL A 12 5.44 3.83 -9.41
CA VAL A 12 6.19 3.20 -8.31
C VAL A 12 5.74 1.76 -8.09
N GLY A 13 4.43 1.53 -8.06
CA GLY A 13 3.88 0.19 -7.85
C GLY A 13 4.23 -0.79 -8.96
N ALA A 14 4.22 -0.35 -10.22
CA ALA A 14 4.62 -1.19 -11.35
C ALA A 14 6.10 -1.59 -11.26
N SER A 15 6.96 -0.68 -10.83
CA SER A 15 8.37 -0.98 -10.61
C SER A 15 8.57 -1.96 -9.46
N ALA A 16 7.88 -1.73 -8.35
CA ALA A 16 7.91 -2.63 -7.19
C ALA A 16 7.42 -4.04 -7.57
N LEU A 17 6.37 -4.12 -8.38
CA LEU A 17 5.86 -5.41 -8.84
C LEU A 17 6.89 -6.17 -9.66
N ARG A 18 7.55 -5.52 -10.62
CA ARG A 18 8.58 -6.17 -11.44
C ARG A 18 9.73 -6.70 -10.59
N GLU A 19 10.20 -5.90 -9.66
CA GLU A 19 11.28 -6.31 -8.77
C GLU A 19 10.86 -7.48 -7.88
N ALA A 20 9.66 -7.44 -7.33
CA ALA A 20 9.13 -8.52 -6.50
C ALA A 20 8.99 -9.83 -7.27
N LEU A 21 8.49 -9.77 -8.51
CA LEU A 21 8.34 -10.96 -9.35
C LEU A 21 9.68 -11.56 -9.77
N ALA A 22 10.72 -10.72 -9.93
CA ALA A 22 12.06 -11.17 -10.27
C ALA A 22 12.87 -11.69 -9.08
N ALA A 23 12.51 -11.31 -7.86
CA ALA A 23 13.27 -11.68 -6.66
C ALA A 23 13.05 -13.14 -6.29
N ALA A 24 14.15 -13.87 -6.08
CA ALA A 24 14.09 -15.29 -5.68
C ALA A 24 13.45 -15.48 -4.31
N GLU A 25 13.63 -14.51 -3.40
CA GLU A 25 13.10 -14.53 -2.05
C GLU A 25 11.57 -14.35 -1.99
N VAL A 26 10.98 -13.83 -3.06
CA VAL A 26 9.52 -13.64 -3.15
C VAL A 26 8.89 -14.88 -3.76
N GLU A 27 8.07 -15.54 -2.97
CA GLU A 27 7.33 -16.74 -3.38
C GLU A 27 6.08 -16.38 -4.19
N SER A 28 5.34 -15.37 -3.74
CA SER A 28 4.12 -14.94 -4.39
C SER A 28 3.80 -13.47 -4.11
N VAL A 29 3.07 -12.86 -5.03
CA VAL A 29 2.56 -11.49 -4.91
C VAL A 29 1.05 -11.50 -5.15
N LEU A 30 0.31 -10.91 -4.20
CA LEU A 30 -1.10 -10.58 -4.36
C LEU A 30 -1.21 -9.09 -4.67
N SER A 31 -1.56 -8.76 -5.90
CA SER A 31 -1.85 -7.37 -6.29
C SER A 31 -3.31 -7.06 -6.02
N ILE A 32 -3.56 -6.02 -5.23
CA ILE A 32 -4.91 -5.57 -4.91
C ILE A 32 -5.13 -4.20 -5.55
N GLY A 33 -6.20 -4.07 -6.31
CA GLY A 33 -6.53 -2.83 -7.00
C GLY A 33 -7.92 -2.84 -7.58
N ARG A 34 -8.29 -1.73 -8.19
CA ARG A 34 -9.59 -1.60 -8.88
C ARG A 34 -9.55 -2.16 -10.28
N ARG A 35 -8.38 -2.19 -10.91
CA ARG A 35 -8.16 -2.64 -12.29
C ARG A 35 -6.96 -3.56 -12.35
N SER A 36 -6.97 -4.45 -13.34
CA SER A 36 -5.83 -5.33 -13.61
C SER A 36 -4.57 -4.52 -13.94
N CYS A 37 -3.43 -5.00 -13.48
CA CYS A 37 -2.13 -4.46 -13.88
C CYS A 37 -1.68 -4.93 -15.28
N GLY A 38 -2.42 -5.85 -15.91
CA GLY A 38 -2.12 -6.32 -17.25
C GLY A 38 -0.95 -7.29 -17.38
N ILE A 39 -0.43 -7.78 -16.25
CA ILE A 39 0.71 -8.70 -16.22
C ILE A 39 0.23 -10.11 -15.86
N ALA A 40 0.70 -11.12 -16.59
CA ALA A 40 0.50 -12.52 -16.26
C ALA A 40 1.86 -13.10 -15.81
N HIS A 41 1.90 -13.68 -14.63
CA HIS A 41 3.11 -14.29 -14.07
C HIS A 41 2.73 -15.38 -13.07
N ALA A 42 3.52 -16.45 -13.01
CA ALA A 42 3.24 -17.60 -12.14
C ALA A 42 3.15 -17.24 -10.66
N LYS A 43 3.92 -16.24 -10.21
CA LYS A 43 3.91 -15.76 -8.81
C LYS A 43 2.80 -14.77 -8.52
N LEU A 44 2.13 -14.22 -9.56
CA LEU A 44 1.18 -13.12 -9.40
C LEU A 44 -0.26 -13.61 -9.38
N ARG A 45 -0.99 -13.19 -8.35
CA ARG A 45 -2.44 -13.28 -8.28
C ARG A 45 -3.00 -11.87 -8.10
N GLU A 46 -4.13 -11.59 -8.74
CA GLU A 46 -4.82 -10.30 -8.58
C GLU A 46 -6.13 -10.47 -7.81
N LEU A 47 -6.40 -9.51 -6.95
CA LEU A 47 -7.68 -9.33 -6.28
C LEU A 47 -8.22 -7.97 -6.69
N LEU A 48 -9.28 -7.98 -7.49
CA LEU A 48 -9.88 -6.76 -8.02
C LEU A 48 -11.11 -6.39 -7.20
N LEU A 49 -11.08 -5.18 -6.64
CA LEU A 49 -12.16 -4.62 -5.83
C LEU A 49 -12.64 -3.32 -6.46
N PRO A 50 -13.94 -3.20 -6.81
CA PRO A 50 -14.48 -1.95 -7.37
C PRO A 50 -14.29 -0.75 -6.44
N ASP A 51 -14.40 -0.98 -5.12
CA ASP A 51 -14.20 0.02 -4.08
C ASP A 51 -13.24 -0.54 -3.04
N LEU A 52 -12.05 0.07 -2.92
CA LEU A 52 -11.03 -0.38 -1.98
C LEU A 52 -11.39 -0.16 -0.51
N PHE A 53 -12.41 0.63 -0.20
CA PHE A 53 -12.95 0.73 1.16
C PHE A 53 -13.83 -0.47 1.54
N GLN A 54 -14.29 -1.25 0.55
CA GLN A 54 -15.19 -2.38 0.74
C GLN A 54 -14.42 -3.69 0.58
N PHE A 55 -13.76 -4.15 1.65
CA PHE A 55 -12.94 -5.37 1.58
C PHE A 55 -13.30 -6.43 2.63
N SER A 56 -14.33 -6.21 3.44
CA SER A 56 -14.71 -7.16 4.50
C SER A 56 -15.06 -8.55 3.97
N THR A 57 -15.60 -8.65 2.76
CA THR A 57 -16.02 -9.93 2.16
C THR A 57 -14.85 -10.76 1.63
N VAL A 58 -13.64 -10.18 1.53
CA VAL A 58 -12.44 -10.85 0.99
C VAL A 58 -11.35 -11.06 2.04
N GLU A 59 -11.62 -10.80 3.31
CA GLU A 59 -10.63 -10.91 4.38
C GLU A 59 -10.02 -12.33 4.49
N ASP A 60 -10.77 -13.35 4.14
CA ASP A 60 -10.30 -14.74 4.11
C ASP A 60 -9.15 -14.95 3.10
N GLN A 61 -9.02 -14.07 2.12
CA GLN A 61 -7.95 -14.12 1.11
C GLN A 61 -6.70 -13.32 1.50
N LEU A 62 -6.71 -12.64 2.65
CA LEU A 62 -5.69 -11.69 3.07
C LEU A 62 -4.76 -12.22 4.15
N ALA A 63 -4.99 -13.43 4.64
CA ALA A 63 -4.15 -14.09 5.64
C ALA A 63 -3.02 -14.90 5.01
N GLY A 64 -1.94 -15.09 5.74
CA GLY A 64 -0.79 -15.89 5.30
C GLY A 64 0.24 -15.12 4.51
N TYR A 65 0.27 -13.80 4.65
CA TYR A 65 1.25 -12.92 3.99
C TYR A 65 2.26 -12.38 4.99
N ASP A 66 3.42 -12.00 4.48
CA ASP A 66 4.55 -11.53 5.30
C ASP A 66 4.70 -10.01 5.29
N ALA A 67 4.34 -9.37 4.18
CA ALA A 67 4.57 -7.94 4.01
C ALA A 67 3.60 -7.30 3.01
N CYS A 68 3.45 -6.00 3.16
CA CYS A 68 2.71 -5.16 2.22
C CYS A 68 3.61 -4.07 1.67
N VAL A 69 3.50 -3.82 0.36
CA VAL A 69 4.01 -2.61 -0.29
C VAL A 69 2.80 -1.76 -0.68
N TRP A 70 2.69 -0.60 -0.08
CA TRP A 70 1.59 0.34 -0.33
C TRP A 70 2.06 1.47 -1.23
N ALA A 71 1.68 1.41 -2.50
CA ALA A 71 2.08 2.37 -3.53
C ALA A 71 0.89 3.13 -4.13
N ILE A 72 -0.24 3.18 -3.42
CA ILE A 72 -1.38 4.00 -3.83
C ILE A 72 -1.08 5.46 -3.50
N GLY A 73 -1.26 6.32 -4.48
CA GLY A 73 -1.16 7.76 -4.30
C GLY A 73 -2.06 8.49 -5.28
N ILE A 74 -2.54 9.64 -4.87
CA ILE A 74 -3.32 10.55 -5.72
C ILE A 74 -2.71 11.94 -5.67
N SER A 75 -2.99 12.74 -6.70
CA SER A 75 -2.63 14.15 -6.70
C SER A 75 -3.50 14.92 -5.70
N SER A 76 -2.91 15.87 -5.01
CA SER A 76 -3.64 16.80 -4.14
C SER A 76 -4.28 17.95 -4.91
N VAL A 77 -3.96 18.09 -6.18
CA VAL A 77 -4.46 19.20 -7.01
C VAL A 77 -5.98 19.14 -7.12
N GLY A 78 -6.65 20.24 -6.77
CA GLY A 78 -8.10 20.32 -6.80
C GLY A 78 -8.83 19.66 -5.63
N LEU A 79 -8.10 19.12 -4.66
CA LEU A 79 -8.70 18.47 -3.48
C LEU A 79 -8.46 19.33 -2.23
N ASP A 80 -9.49 19.42 -1.38
CA ASP A 80 -9.31 19.92 -0.01
C ASP A 80 -8.64 18.84 0.86
N GLU A 81 -8.30 19.22 2.10
CA GLU A 81 -7.62 18.32 3.02
C GLU A 81 -8.47 17.08 3.33
N GLN A 82 -9.78 17.26 3.53
CA GLN A 82 -10.67 16.15 3.85
C GLN A 82 -10.73 15.13 2.72
N ALA A 83 -10.89 15.56 1.48
CA ALA A 83 -10.94 14.68 0.32
C ALA A 83 -9.61 13.97 0.09
N TYR A 84 -8.50 14.67 0.24
CA TYR A 84 -7.16 14.11 0.10
C TYR A 84 -6.87 13.10 1.20
N ALA A 85 -7.16 13.44 2.46
CA ALA A 85 -6.92 12.58 3.61
C ALA A 85 -7.78 11.30 3.58
N ARG A 86 -8.98 11.34 2.99
CA ARG A 86 -9.81 10.15 2.86
C ARG A 86 -9.10 9.04 2.10
N ILE A 87 -8.44 9.34 1.00
CA ILE A 87 -7.71 8.35 0.19
C ILE A 87 -6.30 8.12 0.75
N THR A 88 -5.59 9.17 1.12
CA THR A 88 -4.19 9.07 1.52
C THR A 88 -4.03 8.54 2.95
N GLU A 89 -4.90 8.91 3.87
CA GLU A 89 -4.80 8.54 5.28
C GLU A 89 -5.79 7.46 5.67
N GLU A 90 -7.09 7.72 5.51
CA GLU A 90 -8.14 6.82 5.99
C GLU A 90 -8.08 5.46 5.30
N LEU A 91 -7.97 5.43 3.98
CA LEU A 91 -7.87 4.18 3.23
C LEU A 91 -6.62 3.38 3.61
N THR A 92 -5.47 4.04 3.66
CA THR A 92 -4.19 3.41 4.00
C THR A 92 -4.24 2.78 5.39
N LEU A 93 -4.71 3.53 6.39
CA LEU A 93 -4.75 3.03 7.77
C LEU A 93 -5.80 1.95 7.97
N SER A 94 -6.91 2.01 7.25
CA SER A 94 -7.94 0.97 7.25
C SER A 94 -7.37 -0.39 6.80
N TRP A 95 -6.64 -0.41 5.70
CA TRP A 95 -5.99 -1.62 5.21
C TRP A 95 -4.84 -2.07 6.12
N ALA A 96 -4.03 -1.13 6.60
CA ALA A 96 -2.91 -1.45 7.48
C ALA A 96 -3.39 -2.16 8.76
N LYS A 97 -4.45 -1.67 9.37
CA LYS A 97 -5.03 -2.29 10.57
C LYS A 97 -5.57 -3.68 10.29
N ALA A 98 -6.29 -3.86 9.18
CA ALA A 98 -6.86 -5.15 8.81
C ALA A 98 -5.77 -6.18 8.51
N LEU A 99 -4.76 -5.80 7.73
CA LEU A 99 -3.67 -6.70 7.36
C LEU A 99 -2.83 -7.11 8.57
N LEU A 100 -2.58 -6.18 9.48
CA LEU A 100 -1.85 -6.48 10.73
C LEU A 100 -2.65 -7.44 11.62
N ARG A 101 -3.96 -7.23 11.73
CA ARG A 101 -4.84 -8.12 12.51
C ARG A 101 -4.85 -9.55 11.93
N LEU A 102 -4.88 -9.67 10.61
CA LEU A 102 -4.95 -10.96 9.91
C LEU A 102 -3.60 -11.66 9.81
N ASN A 103 -2.49 -10.93 9.93
CA ASN A 103 -1.13 -11.44 9.75
C ASN A 103 -0.22 -10.98 10.90
N PRO A 104 -0.24 -11.65 12.04
CA PRO A 104 0.70 -11.34 13.12
C PRO A 104 2.16 -11.42 12.64
N GLY A 105 2.97 -10.43 12.99
CA GLY A 105 4.35 -10.34 12.51
C GLY A 105 4.51 -9.76 11.11
N PHE A 106 3.49 -9.10 10.61
CA PHE A 106 3.47 -8.48 9.29
C PHE A 106 4.39 -7.25 9.21
N SER A 107 4.95 -7.01 8.03
CA SER A 107 5.75 -5.82 7.74
C SER A 107 5.03 -4.92 6.75
N PHE A 108 5.24 -3.60 6.86
CA PHE A 108 4.55 -2.63 6.01
C PHE A 108 5.54 -1.61 5.45
N CYS A 109 5.56 -1.50 4.13
CA CYS A 109 6.35 -0.50 3.41
C CYS A 109 5.40 0.52 2.78
N TYR A 110 5.44 1.75 3.26
CA TYR A 110 4.63 2.85 2.78
C TYR A 110 5.41 3.69 1.76
N CYS A 111 4.89 3.78 0.55
CA CYS A 111 5.44 4.69 -0.45
C CYS A 111 4.85 6.08 -0.22
N SER A 112 5.60 6.92 0.48
CA SER A 112 5.28 8.29 0.77
C SER A 112 5.71 9.21 -0.39
N ALA A 113 6.13 10.42 -0.12
CA ALA A 113 6.62 11.34 -1.14
C ALA A 113 7.79 12.16 -0.59
N GLY A 114 8.70 12.52 -1.46
CA GLY A 114 9.72 13.53 -1.16
C GLY A 114 9.02 14.82 -0.72
N GLY A 115 9.46 15.42 0.36
CA GLY A 115 8.80 16.60 0.93
C GLY A 115 7.68 16.31 1.92
N ALA A 116 7.37 15.05 2.22
CA ALA A 116 6.47 14.70 3.33
C ALA A 116 6.99 15.33 4.62
N GLY A 117 6.08 15.90 5.42
CA GLY A 117 6.46 16.68 6.61
C GLY A 117 6.73 18.14 6.35
N GLY A 118 6.65 18.60 5.11
CA GLY A 118 6.69 20.03 4.75
C GLY A 118 5.41 20.76 5.17
N ARG A 119 5.30 22.03 4.75
CA ARG A 119 4.22 22.91 5.18
C ARG A 119 2.93 22.78 4.38
N SER A 120 2.98 22.17 3.18
CA SER A 120 1.80 22.00 2.36
C SER A 120 0.81 21.01 3.01
N MET A 121 -0.45 21.10 2.61
CA MET A 121 -1.51 20.23 3.13
C MET A 121 -1.18 18.76 2.87
N TRP A 122 -0.81 18.41 1.65
CA TRP A 122 -0.50 17.02 1.29
C TRP A 122 0.72 16.49 2.05
N ALA A 123 1.71 17.33 2.31
CA ALA A 123 2.91 16.94 3.05
C ALA A 123 2.60 16.64 4.52
N ARG A 124 1.71 17.43 5.13
CA ARG A 124 1.25 17.17 6.50
C ARG A 124 0.42 15.89 6.60
N VAL A 125 -0.47 15.65 5.64
CA VAL A 125 -1.28 14.42 5.61
C VAL A 125 -0.38 13.20 5.49
N ARG A 126 0.59 13.22 4.60
CA ARG A 126 1.52 12.11 4.44
C ARG A 126 2.37 11.86 5.68
N GLN A 127 2.79 12.91 6.35
CA GLN A 127 3.52 12.76 7.61
C GLN A 127 2.65 12.10 8.69
N ARG A 128 1.37 12.47 8.78
CA ARG A 128 0.44 11.81 9.71
C ARG A 128 0.32 10.32 9.43
N VAL A 129 0.25 9.93 8.16
CA VAL A 129 0.21 8.51 7.78
C VAL A 129 1.48 7.79 8.22
N GLU A 130 2.64 8.36 7.93
CA GLU A 130 3.92 7.77 8.34
C GLU A 130 3.98 7.57 9.84
N GLN A 131 3.59 8.57 10.63
CA GLN A 131 3.59 8.52 12.09
C GLN A 131 2.60 7.48 12.63
N ALA A 132 1.40 7.42 12.05
CA ALA A 132 0.39 6.45 12.46
C ALA A 132 0.86 5.01 12.19
N LEU A 133 1.46 4.74 11.04
CA LEU A 133 2.00 3.43 10.71
C LEU A 133 3.15 3.05 11.65
N GLN A 134 4.03 3.98 11.99
CA GLN A 134 5.14 3.75 12.92
C GLN A 134 4.68 3.40 14.33
N SER A 135 3.50 3.87 14.72
CA SER A 135 2.92 3.56 16.03
C SER A 135 2.24 2.19 16.10
N MET A 136 2.03 1.54 14.97
CA MET A 136 1.39 0.22 14.90
C MET A 136 2.42 -0.89 15.12
N PRO A 137 2.03 -2.04 15.75
CA PRO A 137 2.98 -3.11 16.09
C PRO A 137 3.34 -4.00 14.89
N PHE A 138 3.79 -3.40 13.79
CA PHE A 138 4.40 -4.16 12.69
C PHE A 138 5.76 -4.70 13.10
N LYS A 139 6.14 -5.85 12.52
CA LYS A 139 7.49 -6.38 12.69
C LYS A 139 8.54 -5.40 12.17
N HIS A 140 8.32 -4.89 10.96
CA HIS A 140 9.09 -3.81 10.35
C HIS A 140 8.12 -2.85 9.69
N CYS A 141 8.36 -1.56 9.83
CA CYS A 141 7.59 -0.53 9.16
C CYS A 141 8.54 0.55 8.65
N GLY A 142 8.48 0.80 7.36
CA GLY A 142 9.30 1.82 6.72
C GLY A 142 8.49 2.69 5.78
N ALA A 143 8.95 3.92 5.59
CA ALA A 143 8.43 4.84 4.59
C ALA A 143 9.52 5.16 3.57
N VAL A 144 9.19 4.99 2.29
CA VAL A 144 10.04 5.40 1.18
C VAL A 144 9.53 6.74 0.66
N ARG A 145 10.41 7.72 0.52
CA ARG A 145 10.06 9.06 0.02
C ARG A 145 10.76 9.29 -1.32
N PRO A 146 10.18 8.79 -2.42
CA PRO A 146 10.79 9.00 -3.73
C PRO A 146 10.80 10.48 -4.09
N ALA A 147 11.87 10.94 -4.70
CA ALA A 147 12.02 12.28 -5.26
C ALA A 147 11.93 12.18 -6.79
N PHE A 148 11.07 12.97 -7.35
CA PHE A 148 10.86 13.02 -8.80
C PHE A 148 11.18 14.41 -9.35
#